data_91252983c6c093ff4d2ee3974a39abb5
#
_entry.id   91252983c6c093ff4d2ee3974a39abb5
#
_cell.length_a   1.000
_cell.length_b   1.000
_cell.length_c   1.000
_cell.angle_alpha   90.00
_cell.angle_beta   90.00
_cell.angle_gamma   90.00
#
_symmetry.space_group_name_H-M   'P 1'
#
loop_
_entity.id
_entity.type
_entity.pdbx_description
1 polymer ?
#
loop_
_entity_poly.entity_id
_entity_poly.type
_entity_poly.pdbx_seq_one_letter_code
_entity_poly.pdbx_strand_id
1 'polypeptide(L)'
;MTDTAPAAARTPASQAAESSRSAEAGWQKTPHDSTLTDVFRTVPVRRDGSSWQRFLSFFGPGYLVAVGYMDPGNWATDLAGGSKFGYTLIWVLLMSNLMALLLQGLSARLGIVRGRDLAQANRETYPKVVNFFLYILAEIAIAATDLAEVLGMAIGIQLLTGLPLVWGVSITVLDTFLLLFLQRLGIRKMEAFIIS
;
A
#
# COMPACT_ATOMS: atom_id res chain seq x y z
N MET A 1 36.03 -39.78 12.18
CA MET A 1 34.85 -40.60 12.49
C MET A 1 33.69 -39.62 12.56
N THR A 2 33.05 -39.35 11.43
CA THR A 2 31.91 -38.43 11.31
C THR A 2 30.65 -39.30 11.26
N ASP A 3 29.89 -39.22 12.35
CA ASP A 3 28.62 -39.94 12.51
C ASP A 3 27.53 -39.16 11.76
N THR A 4 27.22 -39.59 10.54
CA THR A 4 26.10 -39.12 9.76
C THR A 4 24.89 -40.00 10.08
N ALA A 5 24.06 -39.58 11.02
CA ALA A 5 22.78 -40.24 11.27
C ALA A 5 21.90 -40.18 10.01
N PRO A 6 21.28 -41.31 9.57
CA PRO A 6 20.43 -41.33 8.39
C PRO A 6 19.15 -40.54 8.64
N ALA A 7 18.79 -39.67 7.71
CA ALA A 7 17.52 -38.95 7.69
C ALA A 7 16.39 -39.98 7.77
N ALA A 8 15.63 -39.99 8.89
CA ALA A 8 14.49 -40.85 9.09
C ALA A 8 13.50 -40.68 7.95
N ALA A 9 13.21 -41.77 7.21
CA ALA A 9 12.25 -41.80 6.13
C ALA A 9 10.86 -41.41 6.69
N ARG A 10 10.34 -40.28 6.23
CA ARG A 10 9.00 -39.80 6.62
C ARG A 10 7.96 -40.82 6.16
N THR A 11 7.15 -41.32 7.09
CA THR A 11 6.09 -42.27 6.78
C THR A 11 4.97 -41.59 5.99
N PRO A 12 4.26 -42.32 5.09
CA PRO A 12 3.13 -41.82 4.33
C PRO A 12 2.05 -41.17 5.20
N ALA A 13 1.85 -41.68 6.42
CA ALA A 13 0.92 -41.14 7.40
C ALA A 13 1.36 -39.75 7.94
N SER A 14 2.66 -39.52 8.10
CA SER A 14 3.16 -38.20 8.52
C SER A 14 3.04 -37.15 7.40
N GLN A 15 3.20 -37.57 6.16
CA GLN A 15 3.00 -36.72 4.99
C GLN A 15 1.51 -36.36 4.78
N ALA A 16 0.61 -37.30 5.00
CA ALA A 16 -0.82 -37.06 4.92
C ALA A 16 -1.31 -36.16 6.06
N ALA A 17 -0.77 -36.31 7.27
CA ALA A 17 -1.08 -35.41 8.39
C ALA A 17 -0.50 -34.00 8.19
N GLU A 18 0.65 -33.87 7.54
CA GLU A 18 1.28 -32.59 7.19
C GLU A 18 0.52 -31.90 6.06
N SER A 19 0.03 -32.65 5.07
CA SER A 19 -0.80 -32.12 3.97
C SER A 19 -2.20 -31.69 4.45
N SER A 20 -2.81 -32.39 5.40
CA SER A 20 -4.09 -32.01 6.00
C SER A 20 -3.93 -30.77 6.88
N ARG A 21 -2.85 -30.67 7.67
CA ARG A 21 -2.52 -29.45 8.44
C ARG A 21 -2.20 -28.26 7.54
N SER A 22 -1.55 -28.47 6.41
CA SER A 22 -1.30 -27.41 5.43
C SER A 22 -2.56 -26.98 4.70
N ALA A 23 -3.51 -27.88 4.47
CA ALA A 23 -4.82 -27.56 3.90
C ALA A 23 -5.71 -26.78 4.88
N GLU A 24 -5.68 -27.16 6.17
CA GLU A 24 -6.37 -26.42 7.25
C GLU A 24 -5.67 -25.09 7.58
N ALA A 25 -4.35 -25.02 7.42
CA ALA A 25 -3.55 -23.80 7.60
C ALA A 25 -3.47 -22.93 6.34
N GLY A 26 -4.27 -23.19 5.31
CA GLY A 26 -4.31 -22.44 4.05
C GLY A 26 -4.58 -20.93 4.18
N TRP A 27 -4.81 -20.47 5.40
CA TRP A 27 -5.02 -19.08 5.83
C TRP A 27 -3.80 -18.45 6.49
N GLN A 28 -2.80 -19.25 6.87
CA GLN A 28 -1.61 -18.76 7.57
C GLN A 28 -0.45 -18.57 6.57
N LYS A 29 0.34 -17.55 6.80
CA LYS A 29 1.55 -17.27 6.01
C LYS A 29 2.48 -18.49 6.03
N THR A 30 2.82 -19.00 4.86
CA THR A 30 3.99 -19.86 4.76
C THR A 30 5.27 -19.00 4.95
N PRO A 31 6.35 -19.56 5.56
CA PRO A 31 7.60 -18.79 5.81
C PRO A 31 8.25 -18.17 4.56
N HIS A 32 7.85 -18.61 3.37
CA HIS A 32 8.38 -18.11 2.08
C HIS A 32 7.51 -17.06 1.37
N ASP A 33 6.31 -16.80 1.89
CA ASP A 33 5.42 -15.77 1.33
C ASP A 33 5.65 -14.42 2.00
N SER A 34 6.83 -13.82 1.81
CA SER A 34 7.08 -12.45 2.22
C SER A 34 6.27 -11.49 1.33
N THR A 35 5.27 -10.84 1.89
CA THR A 35 4.64 -9.68 1.27
C THR A 35 5.58 -8.48 1.39
N LEU A 36 5.45 -7.49 0.51
CA LEU A 36 6.22 -6.24 0.60
C LEU A 36 6.14 -5.62 2.01
N THR A 37 5.01 -5.77 2.70
CA THR A 37 4.79 -5.33 4.07
C THR A 37 5.64 -6.08 5.10
N ASP A 38 6.00 -7.35 4.86
CA ASP A 38 6.86 -8.12 5.77
C ASP A 38 8.34 -7.76 5.61
N VAL A 39 8.75 -7.34 4.41
CA VAL A 39 10.10 -6.83 4.15
C VAL A 39 10.34 -5.53 4.93
N PHE A 40 9.30 -4.76 5.20
CA PHE A 40 9.35 -3.47 5.88
C PHE A 40 8.70 -3.49 7.26
N ARG A 41 8.97 -4.46 8.12
CA ARG A 41 8.55 -4.45 9.53
C ARG A 41 9.09 -3.20 10.23
N THR A 42 8.35 -2.09 10.11
CA THR A 42 8.83 -0.76 10.45
C THR A 42 8.43 -0.29 11.84
N VAL A 43 7.39 -0.86 12.42
CA VAL A 43 6.89 -0.43 13.73
C VAL A 43 7.08 -1.51 14.77
N PRO A 44 8.12 -1.41 15.63
CA PRO A 44 8.25 -2.27 16.78
C PRO A 44 7.19 -1.89 17.81
N VAL A 45 6.07 -2.61 17.83
CA VAL A 45 5.02 -2.42 18.86
C VAL A 45 5.48 -3.06 20.15
N ARG A 46 5.76 -2.27 21.17
CA ARG A 46 6.02 -2.75 22.54
C ARG A 46 4.73 -3.34 23.10
N ARG A 47 4.71 -4.67 23.27
CA ARG A 47 3.55 -5.37 23.85
C ARG A 47 3.29 -4.99 25.31
N ASP A 48 4.33 -4.60 26.05
CA ASP A 48 4.29 -4.27 27.48
C ASP A 48 4.10 -2.76 27.74
N GLY A 49 3.87 -1.95 26.72
CA GLY A 49 3.70 -0.51 26.82
C GLY A 49 2.26 -0.09 27.20
N SER A 50 2.14 1.08 27.83
CA SER A 50 0.86 1.77 28.06
C SER A 50 0.10 1.93 26.72
N SER A 51 -1.24 1.99 26.78
CA SER A 51 -2.10 2.24 25.60
C SER A 51 -1.69 3.49 24.84
N TRP A 52 -1.23 4.52 25.54
CA TRP A 52 -0.72 5.76 24.96
C TRP A 52 0.60 5.57 24.19
N GLN A 53 1.53 4.77 24.72
CA GLN A 53 2.79 4.46 24.02
C GLN A 53 2.55 3.62 22.76
N ARG A 54 1.56 2.71 22.79
CA ARG A 54 1.14 1.95 21.62
C ARG A 54 0.52 2.87 20.56
N PHE A 55 -0.35 3.79 20.96
CA PHE A 55 -0.93 4.78 20.07
C PHE A 55 0.14 5.63 19.38
N LEU A 56 1.12 6.14 20.12
CA LEU A 56 2.23 6.92 19.60
C LEU A 56 3.12 6.11 18.63
N SER A 57 3.24 4.79 18.81
CA SER A 57 3.99 3.93 17.88
C SER A 57 3.37 3.90 16.47
N PHE A 58 2.05 4.11 16.36
CA PHE A 58 1.33 4.16 15.09
C PHE A 58 1.19 5.58 14.52
N PHE A 59 1.61 6.60 15.28
CA PHE A 59 1.44 7.99 14.86
C PHE A 59 2.25 8.30 13.59
N GLY A 60 3.51 7.85 13.49
CA GLY A 60 4.35 8.05 12.31
C GLY A 60 3.77 7.42 11.04
N PRO A 61 3.47 6.11 11.04
CA PRO A 61 2.80 5.45 9.90
C PRO A 61 1.43 6.03 9.58
N GLY A 62 0.64 6.38 10.59
CA GLY A 62 -0.67 7.04 10.39
C GLY A 62 -0.53 8.42 9.74
N TYR A 63 0.46 9.19 10.13
CA TYR A 63 0.77 10.49 9.52
C TYR A 63 1.22 10.32 8.07
N LEU A 64 2.10 9.35 7.78
CA LEU A 64 2.55 9.05 6.42
C LEU A 64 1.38 8.73 5.49
N VAL A 65 0.44 7.89 5.95
CA VAL A 65 -0.78 7.57 5.20
C VAL A 65 -1.63 8.82 4.99
N ALA A 66 -1.81 9.66 6.02
CA ALA A 66 -2.57 10.90 5.92
C ALA A 66 -1.97 11.89 4.90
N VAL A 67 -0.63 12.01 4.87
CA VAL A 67 0.07 12.83 3.87
C VAL A 67 -0.09 12.26 2.46
N GLY A 68 -0.07 10.92 2.31
CA GLY A 68 -0.30 10.26 1.03
C GLY A 68 -1.69 10.54 0.42
N TYR A 69 -2.68 10.91 1.23
CA TYR A 69 -3.99 11.37 0.74
C TYR A 69 -4.00 12.81 0.23
N MET A 70 -2.98 13.59 0.57
CA MET A 70 -2.86 15.00 0.15
C MET A 70 -2.06 15.10 -1.15
N ASP A 71 -2.37 14.27 -2.12
CA ASP A 71 -1.68 14.27 -3.40
C ASP A 71 -2.04 15.51 -4.25
N PRO A 72 -1.11 15.97 -5.11
CA PRO A 72 -1.34 17.15 -5.94
C PRO A 72 -2.49 16.98 -6.93
N GLY A 73 -2.79 15.76 -7.39
CA GLY A 73 -3.89 15.45 -8.30
C GLY A 73 -5.25 15.70 -7.64
N ASN A 74 -5.43 15.24 -6.39
CA ASN A 74 -6.64 15.49 -5.61
C ASN A 74 -6.83 16.99 -5.36
N TRP A 75 -5.77 17.73 -5.01
CA TRP A 75 -5.85 19.17 -4.83
C TRP A 75 -6.29 19.91 -6.09
N ALA A 76 -5.74 19.56 -7.25
CA ALA A 76 -6.10 20.17 -8.52
C ALA A 76 -7.58 19.93 -8.87
N THR A 77 -8.06 18.70 -8.66
CA THR A 77 -9.46 18.32 -8.92
C THR A 77 -10.43 18.94 -7.93
N ASP A 78 -10.06 19.03 -6.64
CA ASP A 78 -10.87 19.66 -5.61
C ASP A 78 -11.03 21.16 -5.85
N LEU A 79 -9.95 21.86 -6.22
CA LEU A 79 -10.00 23.28 -6.57
C LEU A 79 -10.85 23.52 -7.82
N ALA A 80 -10.69 22.69 -8.86
CA ALA A 80 -11.49 22.79 -10.09
C ALA A 80 -12.96 22.49 -9.82
N GLY A 81 -13.26 21.44 -9.05
CA GLY A 81 -14.61 21.06 -8.65
C GLY A 81 -15.28 22.13 -7.77
N GLY A 82 -14.57 22.63 -6.77
CA GLY A 82 -15.02 23.67 -5.88
C GLY A 82 -15.32 24.98 -6.60
N SER A 83 -14.44 25.41 -7.53
CA SER A 83 -14.63 26.64 -8.31
C SER A 83 -15.85 26.55 -9.25
N LYS A 84 -16.13 25.36 -9.81
CA LYS A 84 -17.20 25.15 -10.77
C LYS A 84 -18.56 24.88 -10.12
N PHE A 85 -18.59 24.12 -9.04
CA PHE A 85 -19.81 23.59 -8.43
C PHE A 85 -20.07 24.13 -7.01
N GLY A 86 -19.15 24.93 -6.45
CA GLY A 86 -19.26 25.40 -5.07
C GLY A 86 -19.34 24.24 -4.09
N TYR A 87 -20.27 24.30 -3.16
CA TYR A 87 -20.45 23.30 -2.11
C TYR A 87 -21.33 22.10 -2.49
N THR A 88 -21.87 22.06 -3.70
CA THR A 88 -22.78 21.01 -4.14
C THR A 88 -22.19 19.61 -4.11
N LEU A 89 -20.87 19.48 -4.22
CA LEU A 89 -20.19 18.18 -4.22
C LEU A 89 -19.75 17.67 -2.85
N ILE A 90 -20.01 18.42 -1.76
CA ILE A 90 -19.61 18.00 -0.40
C ILE A 90 -20.20 16.64 -0.02
N TRP A 91 -21.44 16.38 -0.40
CA TRP A 91 -22.07 15.08 -0.12
C TRP A 91 -21.38 13.92 -0.83
N VAL A 92 -20.85 14.14 -2.05
CA VAL A 92 -20.08 13.15 -2.81
C VAL A 92 -18.78 12.82 -2.07
N LEU A 93 -18.08 13.86 -1.58
CA LEU A 93 -16.88 13.69 -0.77
C LEU A 93 -17.16 12.91 0.51
N LEU A 94 -18.27 13.21 1.19
CA LEU A 94 -18.69 12.48 2.39
C LEU A 94 -18.92 10.99 2.08
N MET A 95 -19.68 10.69 1.02
CA MET A 95 -19.96 9.32 0.62
C MET A 95 -18.70 8.58 0.21
N SER A 96 -17.81 9.22 -0.55
CA SER A 96 -16.52 8.64 -0.96
C SER A 96 -15.65 8.31 0.26
N ASN A 97 -15.58 9.19 1.25
CA ASN A 97 -14.85 8.94 2.50
C ASN A 97 -15.42 7.74 3.28
N LEU A 98 -16.74 7.63 3.38
CA LEU A 98 -17.39 6.49 4.04
C LEU A 98 -17.08 5.17 3.30
N MET A 99 -17.13 5.19 1.97
CA MET A 99 -16.75 4.04 1.15
C MET A 99 -15.26 3.68 1.33
N ALA A 100 -14.38 4.67 1.36
CA ALA A 100 -12.95 4.47 1.58
C ALA A 100 -12.68 3.83 2.95
N LEU A 101 -13.28 4.32 4.02
CA LEU A 101 -13.17 3.74 5.36
C LEU A 101 -13.60 2.26 5.38
N LEU A 102 -14.72 1.94 4.72
CA LEU A 102 -15.22 0.57 4.64
C LEU A 102 -14.24 -0.33 3.86
N LEU A 103 -13.89 0.07 2.63
CA LEU A 103 -13.06 -0.74 1.74
C LEU A 103 -11.64 -0.94 2.27
N GLN A 104 -11.03 0.11 2.81
CA GLN A 104 -9.70 0.04 3.42
C GLN A 104 -9.72 -0.78 4.70
N GLY A 105 -10.77 -0.65 5.53
CA GLY A 105 -10.95 -1.48 6.71
C GLY A 105 -11.08 -2.96 6.37
N LEU A 106 -11.79 -3.30 5.29
CA LEU A 106 -11.90 -4.68 4.79
C LEU A 106 -10.57 -5.19 4.24
N SER A 107 -9.84 -4.37 3.48
CA SER A 107 -8.51 -4.72 2.96
C SER A 107 -7.49 -4.95 4.08
N ALA A 108 -7.50 -4.09 5.11
CA ALA A 108 -6.65 -4.25 6.29
C ALA A 108 -6.98 -5.56 7.05
N ARG A 109 -8.27 -5.88 7.24
CA ARG A 109 -8.70 -7.14 7.84
C ARG A 109 -8.26 -8.34 7.02
N LEU A 110 -8.38 -8.28 5.69
CA LEU A 110 -7.90 -9.33 4.80
C LEU A 110 -6.39 -9.56 5.00
N GLY A 111 -5.61 -8.49 5.02
CA GLY A 111 -4.16 -8.55 5.26
C GLY A 111 -3.79 -9.16 6.61
N ILE A 112 -4.50 -8.78 7.69
CA ILE A 112 -4.25 -9.31 9.03
C ILE A 112 -4.64 -10.78 9.15
N VAL A 113 -5.82 -11.16 8.64
CA VAL A 113 -6.38 -12.51 8.82
C VAL A 113 -5.72 -13.50 7.87
N ARG A 114 -5.61 -13.17 6.59
CA ARG A 114 -5.05 -14.06 5.57
C ARG A 114 -3.54 -13.92 5.38
N GLY A 115 -2.94 -12.84 5.82
CA GLY A 115 -1.56 -12.52 5.52
C GLY A 115 -1.30 -12.34 4.02
N ARG A 116 -2.32 -11.95 3.26
CA ARG A 116 -2.30 -11.74 1.82
C ARG A 116 -2.73 -10.32 1.51
N ASP A 117 -2.14 -9.72 0.50
CA ASP A 117 -2.67 -8.50 -0.08
C ASP A 117 -3.91 -8.79 -0.97
N LEU A 118 -4.60 -7.74 -1.39
CA LEU A 118 -5.83 -7.87 -2.18
C LEU A 118 -5.57 -8.53 -3.54
N ALA A 119 -4.44 -8.23 -4.19
CA ALA A 119 -4.09 -8.78 -5.49
C ALA A 119 -3.81 -10.30 -5.41
N GLN A 120 -3.08 -10.72 -4.35
CA GLN A 120 -2.84 -12.13 -4.06
C GLN A 120 -4.16 -12.88 -3.77
N ALA A 121 -5.03 -12.28 -2.94
CA ALA A 121 -6.32 -12.87 -2.63
C ALA A 121 -7.21 -13.03 -3.86
N ASN A 122 -7.23 -12.03 -4.75
CA ASN A 122 -7.95 -12.10 -6.02
C ASN A 122 -7.39 -13.21 -6.91
N ARG A 123 -6.06 -13.31 -7.02
CA ARG A 123 -5.40 -14.35 -7.82
C ARG A 123 -5.72 -15.77 -7.34
N GLU A 124 -5.89 -15.95 -6.03
CA GLU A 124 -6.23 -17.27 -5.44
C GLU A 124 -7.71 -17.60 -5.57
N THR A 125 -8.59 -16.60 -5.57
CA THR A 125 -10.04 -16.79 -5.50
C THR A 125 -10.68 -16.85 -6.87
N TYR A 126 -10.22 -16.05 -7.84
CA TYR A 126 -10.86 -15.93 -9.14
C TYR A 126 -10.18 -16.76 -10.23
N PRO A 127 -10.92 -17.20 -11.27
CA PRO A 127 -10.36 -17.91 -12.41
C PRO A 127 -9.41 -16.99 -13.21
N LYS A 128 -8.47 -17.59 -13.94
CA LYS A 128 -7.40 -16.87 -14.66
C LYS A 128 -7.90 -15.77 -15.59
N VAL A 129 -9.05 -15.98 -16.25
CA VAL A 129 -9.64 -14.99 -17.17
C VAL A 129 -10.09 -13.75 -16.42
N VAL A 130 -10.79 -13.90 -15.30
CA VAL A 130 -11.23 -12.77 -14.45
C VAL A 130 -10.03 -12.03 -13.89
N ASN A 131 -9.02 -12.75 -13.41
CA ASN A 131 -7.78 -12.15 -12.92
C ASN A 131 -7.05 -11.32 -13.97
N PHE A 132 -7.03 -11.78 -15.22
CA PHE A 132 -6.44 -11.03 -16.31
C PHE A 132 -7.16 -9.68 -16.54
N PHE A 133 -8.49 -9.69 -16.56
CA PHE A 133 -9.26 -8.45 -16.70
C PHE A 133 -9.09 -7.52 -15.50
N LEU A 134 -9.09 -8.06 -14.27
CA LEU A 134 -8.85 -7.27 -13.06
C LEU A 134 -7.44 -6.65 -13.07
N TYR A 135 -6.44 -7.38 -13.54
CA TYR A 135 -5.08 -6.88 -13.71
C TYR A 135 -5.03 -5.71 -14.69
N ILE A 136 -5.61 -5.85 -15.88
CA ILE A 136 -5.65 -4.77 -16.88
C ILE A 136 -6.38 -3.52 -16.34
N LEU A 137 -7.51 -3.72 -15.64
CA LEU A 137 -8.22 -2.60 -15.01
C LEU A 137 -7.40 -1.91 -13.94
N ALA A 138 -6.67 -2.68 -13.12
CA ALA A 138 -5.77 -2.13 -12.11
C ALA A 138 -4.62 -1.33 -12.75
N GLU A 139 -4.00 -1.84 -13.81
CA GLU A 139 -2.93 -1.13 -14.54
C GLU A 139 -3.42 0.19 -15.14
N ILE A 140 -4.62 0.19 -15.75
CA ILE A 140 -5.23 1.42 -16.28
C ILE A 140 -5.52 2.42 -15.15
N ALA A 141 -6.04 1.94 -14.02
CA ALA A 141 -6.32 2.80 -12.86
C ALA A 141 -5.05 3.41 -12.28
N ILE A 142 -3.97 2.62 -12.12
CA ILE A 142 -2.68 3.10 -11.64
C ILE A 142 -2.11 4.15 -12.60
N ALA A 143 -2.07 3.85 -13.90
CA ALA A 143 -1.55 4.80 -14.89
C ALA A 143 -2.36 6.11 -14.93
N ALA A 144 -3.67 6.06 -14.73
CA ALA A 144 -4.52 7.26 -14.65
C ALA A 144 -4.22 8.07 -13.38
N THR A 145 -3.99 7.41 -12.25
CA THR A 145 -3.61 8.07 -10.99
C THR A 145 -2.25 8.75 -11.12
N ASP A 146 -1.24 8.04 -11.62
CA ASP A 146 0.12 8.58 -11.84
C ASP A 146 0.08 9.82 -12.76
N LEU A 147 -0.73 9.77 -13.81
CA LEU A 147 -0.90 10.92 -14.70
C LEU A 147 -1.53 12.12 -13.98
N ALA A 148 -2.53 11.89 -13.15
CA ALA A 148 -3.17 12.94 -12.34
C ALA A 148 -2.19 13.58 -11.35
N GLU A 149 -1.33 12.78 -10.70
CA GLU A 149 -0.30 13.26 -9.77
C GLU A 149 0.74 14.14 -10.49
N VAL A 150 1.25 13.67 -11.62
CA VAL A 150 2.22 14.41 -12.43
C VAL A 150 1.65 15.75 -12.90
N LEU A 151 0.41 15.76 -13.39
CA LEU A 151 -0.25 16.98 -13.83
C LEU A 151 -0.54 17.93 -12.68
N GLY A 152 -1.02 17.41 -11.53
CA GLY A 152 -1.29 18.19 -10.33
C GLY A 152 -0.03 18.89 -9.80
N MET A 153 1.08 18.17 -9.71
CA MET A 153 2.38 18.72 -9.30
C MET A 153 2.86 19.79 -10.29
N ALA A 154 2.77 19.52 -11.59
CA ALA A 154 3.18 20.47 -12.64
C ALA A 154 2.35 21.76 -12.60
N ILE A 155 1.05 21.68 -12.35
CA ILE A 155 0.15 22.83 -12.16
C ILE A 155 0.55 23.61 -10.90
N GLY A 156 0.83 22.93 -9.79
CA GLY A 156 1.30 23.54 -8.56
C GLY A 156 2.60 24.34 -8.77
N ILE A 157 3.59 23.73 -9.44
CA ILE A 157 4.85 24.40 -9.78
C ILE A 157 4.60 25.62 -10.69
N GLN A 158 3.74 25.50 -11.69
CA GLN A 158 3.39 26.60 -12.57
C GLN A 158 2.74 27.77 -11.80
N LEU A 159 1.83 27.48 -10.88
CA LEU A 159 1.17 28.52 -10.07
C LEU A 159 2.13 29.24 -9.14
N LEU A 160 3.11 28.53 -8.59
CA LEU A 160 4.09 29.09 -7.65
C LEU A 160 5.20 29.88 -8.35
N THR A 161 5.67 29.39 -9.49
CA THR A 161 6.89 29.92 -10.14
C THR A 161 6.63 30.65 -11.45
N GLY A 162 5.45 30.47 -12.05
CA GLY A 162 5.13 30.96 -13.39
C GLY A 162 5.80 30.17 -14.54
N LEU A 163 6.50 29.07 -14.23
CA LEU A 163 7.15 28.23 -15.24
C LEU A 163 6.11 27.54 -16.15
N PRO A 164 6.41 27.39 -17.45
CA PRO A 164 5.56 26.60 -18.35
C PRO A 164 5.35 25.16 -17.84
N LEU A 165 4.16 24.60 -18.07
CA LEU A 165 3.75 23.27 -17.58
C LEU A 165 4.75 22.15 -17.94
N VAL A 166 5.39 22.24 -19.10
CA VAL A 166 6.40 21.26 -19.57
C VAL A 166 7.59 21.16 -18.59
N TRP A 167 8.05 22.30 -18.06
CA TRP A 167 9.11 22.29 -17.05
C TRP A 167 8.62 21.73 -15.72
N GLY A 168 7.38 22.00 -15.34
CA GLY A 168 6.75 21.41 -14.16
C GLY A 168 6.75 19.87 -14.24
N VAL A 169 6.31 19.31 -15.37
CA VAL A 169 6.34 17.85 -15.63
C VAL A 169 7.77 17.30 -15.54
N SER A 170 8.76 17.99 -16.13
CA SER A 170 10.16 17.54 -16.09
C SER A 170 10.71 17.50 -14.65
N ILE A 171 10.36 18.48 -13.82
CA ILE A 171 10.74 18.52 -12.40
C ILE A 171 10.07 17.37 -11.62
N THR A 172 8.80 17.06 -11.91
CA THR A 172 8.08 15.95 -11.27
C THR A 172 8.74 14.60 -11.56
N VAL A 173 9.23 14.38 -12.78
CA VAL A 173 9.99 13.16 -13.11
C VAL A 173 11.25 13.05 -12.23
N LEU A 174 11.96 14.17 -12.03
CA LEU A 174 13.13 14.20 -11.14
C LEU A 174 12.78 13.90 -9.68
N ASP A 175 11.67 14.42 -9.18
CA ASP A 175 11.16 14.16 -7.83
C ASP A 175 10.83 12.67 -7.65
N THR A 176 10.21 12.05 -8.64
CA THR A 176 9.93 10.60 -8.64
C THR A 176 11.22 9.78 -8.47
N PHE A 177 12.29 10.13 -9.19
CA PHE A 177 13.58 9.47 -9.01
C PHE A 177 14.18 9.71 -7.62
N LEU A 178 14.01 10.90 -7.06
CA LEU A 178 14.44 11.21 -5.69
C LEU A 178 13.71 10.34 -4.67
N LEU A 179 12.38 10.20 -4.78
CA LEU A 179 11.59 9.36 -3.90
C LEU A 179 11.97 7.88 -4.02
N LEU A 180 12.20 7.38 -5.24
CA LEU A 180 12.70 6.01 -5.46
C LEU A 180 14.07 5.79 -4.83
N PHE A 181 14.95 6.79 -4.87
CA PHE A 181 16.24 6.74 -4.19
C PHE A 181 16.07 6.73 -2.66
N LEU A 182 15.19 7.58 -2.12
CA LEU A 182 14.89 7.62 -0.69
C LEU A 182 14.32 6.28 -0.18
N GLN A 183 13.48 5.61 -0.96
CA GLN A 183 12.95 4.29 -0.62
C GLN A 183 14.06 3.25 -0.40
N ARG A 184 15.15 3.31 -1.18
CA ARG A 184 16.31 2.44 -0.98
C ARG A 184 17.06 2.69 0.33
N LEU A 185 16.93 3.88 0.91
CA LEU A 185 17.55 4.24 2.19
C LEU A 185 16.76 3.76 3.41
N GLY A 186 15.55 3.22 3.20
CA GLY A 186 14.68 2.66 4.21
C GLY A 186 13.58 3.61 4.68
N ILE A 187 12.44 3.01 5.04
CA ILE A 187 11.18 3.71 5.37
C ILE A 187 11.36 4.74 6.49
N ARG A 188 12.20 4.47 7.50
CA ARG A 188 12.46 5.40 8.61
C ARG A 188 13.05 6.74 8.17
N LYS A 189 13.94 6.72 7.17
CA LYS A 189 14.53 7.95 6.61
C LYS A 189 13.52 8.68 5.74
N MET A 190 12.68 7.94 5.02
CA MET A 190 11.58 8.50 4.24
C MET A 190 10.52 9.15 5.14
N GLU A 191 10.12 8.50 6.25
CA GLU A 191 9.24 9.09 7.26
C GLU A 191 9.83 10.41 7.82
N ALA A 192 11.11 10.40 8.18
CA ALA A 192 11.78 11.57 8.71
C ALA A 192 11.83 12.72 7.68
N PHE A 193 12.05 12.40 6.41
CA PHE A 193 12.05 13.39 5.32
C PHE A 193 10.65 14.00 5.10
N ILE A 194 9.60 13.18 5.15
CA ILE A 194 8.21 13.65 4.93
C ILE A 194 7.69 14.49 6.11
N ILE A 195 8.18 14.21 7.33
CA ILE A 195 7.75 14.92 8.55
C ILE A 195 8.52 16.25 8.74
N SER A 196 9.70 16.41 8.14
CA SER A 196 10.55 17.62 8.27
C SER A 196 10.13 18.73 7.34
#